data_35e66d0bf564f807ceacd743ea24f2d3
#
_entry.id   35e66d0bf564f807ceacd743ea24f2d3
#
_cell.length_a   1.000
_cell.length_b   1.000
_cell.length_c   1.000
_cell.angle_alpha   90.00
_cell.angle_beta   90.00
_cell.angle_gamma   90.00
#
_symmetry.space_group_name_H-M   'P 1'
#
loop_
_entity.id
_entity.type
_entity.pdbx_description
1 polymer ?
#
loop_
_entity_poly.entity_id
_entity_poly.type
_entity_poly.pdbx_seq_one_letter_code
_entity_poly.pdbx_strand_id
1 'polypeptide(L)'
;MVETFLFTPYNDGTDKEVVNMLAENLALLRNIRGMTQEEVAEVIGISRQSYSKWEQGETIPDIEKCDRLAKFYGVSIDALVHQDKEVGKARVAPAPVGKHLWGTVAMGAKGQIVIPKAARDTFRLSEGD
;
A
#
# COMPACT_ATOMS: atom_id res chain seq x y z
N MET A 1 39.58 -0.19 -4.26
CA MET A 1 38.80 -0.56 -3.07
C MET A 1 37.63 0.34 -2.83
N VAL A 2 37.79 1.64 -3.03
CA VAL A 2 36.67 2.61 -2.97
C VAL A 2 35.70 2.39 -4.11
N GLU A 3 36.16 1.97 -5.27
CA GLU A 3 35.33 1.66 -6.45
C GLU A 3 34.38 0.47 -6.21
N THR A 4 34.77 -0.51 -5.39
CA THR A 4 33.90 -1.65 -5.07
C THR A 4 32.69 -1.19 -4.24
N PHE A 5 32.84 -0.11 -3.49
CA PHE A 5 31.77 0.48 -2.70
C PHE A 5 30.79 1.27 -3.55
N LEU A 6 31.29 1.93 -4.61
CA LEU A 6 30.49 2.72 -5.55
C LEU A 6 29.71 1.85 -6.54
N PHE A 7 30.11 0.61 -6.70
CA PHE A 7 29.47 -0.38 -7.56
C PHE A 7 28.68 -1.43 -6.82
N THR A 8 28.10 -1.11 -5.69
CA THR A 8 27.03 -1.97 -5.15
C THR A 8 25.96 -2.07 -6.23
N PRO A 9 25.71 -3.26 -6.78
CA PRO A 9 24.72 -3.38 -7.82
C PRO A 9 23.40 -2.85 -7.28
N TYR A 10 22.80 -1.92 -7.99
CA TYR A 10 21.50 -1.36 -7.68
C TYR A 10 20.39 -2.41 -7.54
N ASN A 11 20.69 -3.65 -7.81
CA ASN A 11 19.78 -4.78 -7.80
C ASN A 11 20.11 -5.75 -6.65
N ASP A 12 20.00 -5.27 -5.43
CA ASP A 12 20.21 -6.07 -4.21
C ASP A 12 18.92 -6.70 -3.65
N GLY A 13 17.82 -6.62 -4.37
CA GLY A 13 16.51 -7.09 -3.92
C GLY A 13 15.52 -5.98 -3.57
N THR A 14 15.96 -4.74 -3.38
CA THR A 14 15.10 -3.58 -3.11
C THR A 14 14.08 -3.35 -4.24
N ASP A 15 14.49 -3.52 -5.47
CA ASP A 15 13.60 -3.42 -6.62
C ASP A 15 12.49 -4.47 -6.60
N LYS A 16 12.81 -5.69 -6.16
CA LYS A 16 11.81 -6.75 -6.00
C LYS A 16 10.84 -6.46 -4.87
N GLU A 17 11.32 -5.87 -3.80
CA GLU A 17 10.45 -5.47 -2.68
C GLU A 17 9.45 -4.41 -3.11
N VAL A 18 9.87 -3.36 -3.81
CA VAL A 18 9.00 -2.31 -4.34
C VAL A 18 7.98 -2.89 -5.31
N VAL A 19 8.40 -3.75 -6.24
CA VAL A 19 7.51 -4.40 -7.21
C VAL A 19 6.48 -5.26 -6.50
N ASN A 20 6.89 -6.03 -5.50
CA ASN A 20 6.00 -6.88 -4.73
C ASN A 20 5.02 -6.06 -3.89
N MET A 21 5.48 -5.00 -3.24
CA MET A 21 4.60 -4.09 -2.47
C MET A 21 3.54 -3.45 -3.35
N LEU A 22 3.94 -2.94 -4.51
CA LEU A 22 3.00 -2.37 -5.47
C LEU A 22 1.97 -3.40 -5.90
N ALA A 23 2.40 -4.61 -6.27
CA ALA A 23 1.53 -5.69 -6.68
C ALA A 23 0.51 -6.05 -5.60
N GLU A 24 0.96 -6.19 -4.37
CA GLU A 24 0.10 -6.50 -3.22
C GLU A 24 -0.88 -5.36 -2.91
N ASN A 25 -0.43 -4.12 -2.94
CA ASN A 25 -1.27 -2.95 -2.71
C ASN A 25 -2.35 -2.81 -3.77
N LEU A 26 -2.02 -3.04 -5.04
CA LEU A 26 -3.01 -3.02 -6.13
C LEU A 26 -4.09 -4.07 -5.93
N ALA A 27 -3.71 -5.30 -5.61
CA ALA A 27 -4.66 -6.38 -5.35
C ALA A 27 -5.56 -6.08 -4.14
N LEU A 28 -4.99 -5.57 -3.05
CA LEU A 28 -5.74 -5.20 -1.85
C LEU A 28 -6.74 -4.08 -2.13
N LEU A 29 -6.32 -3.00 -2.77
CA LEU A 29 -7.17 -1.86 -3.09
C LEU A 29 -8.31 -2.26 -4.03
N ARG A 30 -8.01 -3.06 -5.05
CA ARG A 30 -9.02 -3.60 -5.97
C ARG A 30 -10.05 -4.45 -5.23
N ASN A 31 -9.60 -5.37 -4.39
CA ASN A 31 -10.47 -6.26 -3.63
C ASN A 31 -11.35 -5.50 -2.63
N ILE A 32 -10.83 -4.48 -1.97
CA ILE A 32 -11.60 -3.62 -1.07
C ILE A 32 -12.76 -2.94 -1.81
N ARG A 33 -12.53 -2.53 -3.06
CA ARG A 33 -13.59 -1.95 -3.90
C ARG A 33 -14.49 -2.97 -4.57
N GLY A 34 -14.23 -4.26 -4.40
CA GLY A 34 -15.02 -5.33 -5.01
C GLY A 34 -14.95 -5.35 -6.54
N MET A 35 -13.87 -4.85 -7.12
CA MET A 35 -13.69 -4.75 -8.56
C MET A 35 -12.92 -5.93 -9.13
N THR A 36 -13.22 -6.28 -10.38
CA THR A 36 -12.43 -7.24 -11.14
C THR A 36 -11.17 -6.58 -11.73
N GLN A 37 -10.19 -7.37 -12.12
CA GLN A 37 -9.02 -6.88 -12.84
C GLN A 37 -9.40 -6.19 -14.15
N GLU A 38 -10.41 -6.71 -14.85
CA GLU A 38 -10.91 -6.13 -16.10
C GLU A 38 -11.51 -4.75 -15.89
N GLU A 39 -12.31 -4.57 -14.85
CA GLU A 39 -12.93 -3.27 -14.52
C GLU A 39 -11.87 -2.21 -14.19
N VAL A 40 -10.85 -2.55 -13.41
CA VAL A 40 -9.76 -1.62 -13.12
C VAL A 40 -8.94 -1.32 -14.37
N ALA A 41 -8.63 -2.33 -15.17
CA ALA A 41 -7.90 -2.15 -16.43
C ALA A 41 -8.64 -1.20 -17.38
N GLU A 42 -9.96 -1.31 -17.48
CA GLU A 42 -10.79 -0.41 -18.27
C GLU A 42 -10.70 1.03 -17.78
N VAL A 43 -10.80 1.25 -16.49
CA VAL A 43 -10.68 2.61 -15.89
C VAL A 43 -9.32 3.22 -16.17
N ILE A 44 -8.25 2.44 -16.09
CA ILE A 44 -6.88 2.91 -16.33
C ILE A 44 -6.59 3.05 -17.82
N GLY A 45 -7.34 2.38 -18.68
CA GLY A 45 -7.17 2.42 -20.13
C GLY A 45 -6.09 1.46 -20.64
N ILE A 46 -5.98 0.29 -20.04
CA ILE A 46 -5.04 -0.77 -20.44
C ILE A 46 -5.75 -2.09 -20.61
N SER A 47 -5.07 -3.09 -21.16
CA SER A 47 -5.61 -4.45 -21.23
C SER A 47 -5.63 -5.12 -19.85
N ARG A 48 -6.57 -6.05 -19.66
CA ARG A 48 -6.61 -6.89 -18.46
C ARG A 48 -5.30 -7.64 -18.26
N GLN A 49 -4.69 -8.14 -19.33
CA GLN A 49 -3.44 -8.87 -19.27
C GLN A 49 -2.30 -8.01 -18.72
N SER A 50 -2.19 -6.76 -19.17
CA SER A 50 -1.21 -5.81 -18.65
C SER A 50 -1.42 -5.53 -17.17
N TYR A 51 -2.67 -5.30 -16.76
CA TYR A 51 -2.99 -5.08 -15.36
C TYR A 51 -2.69 -6.31 -14.48
N SER A 52 -3.06 -7.50 -14.96
CA SER A 52 -2.78 -8.75 -14.26
C SER A 52 -1.29 -8.95 -13.98
N LYS A 53 -0.44 -8.60 -14.93
CA LYS A 53 1.03 -8.66 -14.74
C LYS A 53 1.53 -7.73 -13.64
N TRP A 54 0.89 -6.59 -13.44
CA TRP A 54 1.21 -5.69 -12.33
C TRP A 54 0.88 -6.33 -10.98
N GLU A 55 -0.30 -6.94 -10.83
CA GLU A 55 -0.67 -7.65 -9.60
C GLU A 55 0.16 -8.91 -9.33
N GLN A 56 0.73 -9.50 -10.38
CA GLN A 56 1.63 -10.66 -10.25
C GLN A 56 3.09 -10.27 -9.97
N GLY A 57 3.41 -8.98 -10.04
CA GLY A 57 4.77 -8.50 -9.87
C GLY A 57 5.70 -8.82 -11.04
N GLU A 58 5.15 -9.16 -12.22
CA GLU A 58 5.93 -9.42 -13.42
C GLU A 58 6.40 -8.15 -14.11
N THR A 59 5.55 -7.13 -14.11
CA THR A 59 5.83 -5.81 -14.68
C THR A 59 5.35 -4.73 -13.73
N ILE A 60 5.82 -3.50 -13.94
CA ILE A 60 5.39 -2.34 -13.18
C ILE A 60 4.72 -1.32 -14.12
N PRO A 61 3.73 -0.57 -13.64
CA PRO A 61 3.17 0.54 -14.40
C PRO A 61 4.20 1.67 -14.54
N ASP A 62 4.13 2.42 -15.64
CA ASP A 62 4.87 3.68 -15.76
C ASP A 62 4.31 4.73 -14.79
N ILE A 63 5.01 5.87 -14.68
CA ILE A 63 4.66 6.90 -13.70
C ILE A 63 3.29 7.51 -13.97
N GLU A 64 2.89 7.64 -15.21
CA GLU A 64 1.57 8.15 -15.59
C GLU A 64 0.46 7.23 -15.10
N LYS A 65 0.63 5.93 -15.30
CA LYS A 65 -0.34 4.92 -14.84
C LYS A 65 -0.34 4.77 -13.32
N CYS A 66 0.82 4.90 -12.68
CA CYS A 66 0.89 4.98 -11.22
C CYS A 66 0.08 6.17 -10.69
N ASP A 67 0.20 7.33 -11.31
CA ASP A 67 -0.56 8.52 -10.93
C ASP A 67 -2.07 8.31 -11.11
N ARG A 68 -2.49 7.70 -12.21
CA ARG A 68 -3.90 7.36 -12.45
C ARG A 68 -4.44 6.38 -11.41
N LEU A 69 -3.67 5.34 -11.10
CA LEU A 69 -4.03 4.35 -10.07
C LEU A 69 -4.15 5.00 -8.70
N ALA A 70 -3.18 5.84 -8.32
CA ALA A 70 -3.19 6.54 -7.06
C ALA A 70 -4.42 7.44 -6.92
N LYS A 71 -4.72 8.23 -7.94
CA LYS A 71 -5.92 9.07 -8.00
C LYS A 71 -7.20 8.27 -7.96
N PHE A 72 -7.25 7.18 -8.71
CA PHE A 72 -8.42 6.30 -8.75
C PHE A 72 -8.71 5.68 -7.38
N TYR A 73 -7.69 5.18 -6.70
CA TYR A 73 -7.83 4.60 -5.36
C TYR A 73 -7.85 5.62 -4.23
N GLY A 74 -7.60 6.90 -4.52
CA GLY A 74 -7.57 7.94 -3.51
C GLY A 74 -6.41 7.82 -2.53
N VAL A 75 -5.27 7.28 -2.97
CA VAL A 75 -4.02 7.16 -2.20
C VAL A 75 -2.92 7.98 -2.85
N SER A 76 -1.81 8.20 -2.15
CA SER A 76 -0.62 8.80 -2.76
C SER A 76 0.18 7.75 -3.54
N ILE A 77 0.99 8.19 -4.51
CA ILE A 77 1.93 7.30 -5.20
C ILE A 77 2.89 6.67 -4.19
N ASP A 78 3.37 7.44 -3.22
CA ASP A 78 4.24 6.94 -2.17
C ASP A 78 3.58 5.80 -1.38
N ALA A 79 2.33 5.97 -0.96
CA ALA A 79 1.57 4.92 -0.28
C ALA A 79 1.35 3.68 -1.14
N LEU A 80 1.27 3.85 -2.46
CA LEU A 80 1.08 2.75 -3.39
C LEU A 80 2.32 1.86 -3.50
N VAL A 81 3.52 2.44 -3.46
CA VAL A 81 4.79 1.74 -3.64
C VAL A 81 5.50 1.38 -2.34
N HIS A 82 5.11 1.96 -1.23
CA HIS A 82 5.64 1.64 0.09
C HIS A 82 4.55 1.03 0.95
N GLN A 83 4.90 0.00 1.67
CA GLN A 83 4.04 -0.55 2.70
C GLN A 83 4.35 0.13 4.01
N ASP A 84 3.38 0.83 4.58
CA ASP A 84 3.47 1.22 5.97
C ASP A 84 3.51 -0.04 6.81
N LYS A 85 4.59 -0.14 7.57
CA LYS A 85 4.98 -1.17 8.53
C LYS A 85 3.94 -2.26 8.79
N GLU A 86 4.38 -3.49 8.68
CA GLU A 86 3.63 -4.64 9.18
C GLU A 86 3.06 -4.36 10.55
N VAL A 87 1.77 -4.10 10.62
CA VAL A 87 1.06 -4.02 11.88
C VAL A 87 0.60 -5.43 12.21
N GLY A 88 1.48 -6.18 12.84
CA GLY A 88 1.26 -7.59 13.10
C GLY A 88 1.33 -8.44 11.82
N LYS A 89 0.56 -9.53 11.76
CA LYS A 89 0.48 -10.42 10.59
C LYS A 89 -0.56 -9.99 9.55
N ALA A 90 -1.23 -8.86 9.76
CA ALA A 90 -2.29 -8.40 8.88
C ALA A 90 -1.73 -7.49 7.79
N ARG A 91 -2.02 -7.82 6.54
CA ARG A 91 -1.78 -6.93 5.41
C ARG A 91 -2.85 -5.84 5.41
N VAL A 92 -2.40 -4.60 5.49
CA VAL A 92 -3.30 -3.46 5.51
C VAL A 92 -3.10 -2.66 4.24
N ALA A 93 -4.21 -2.30 3.59
CA ALA A 93 -4.18 -1.47 2.41
C ALA A 93 -3.64 -0.06 2.71
N PRO A 94 -3.04 0.61 1.72
CA PRO A 94 -2.61 1.99 1.86
C PRO A 94 -3.72 2.90 2.38
N ALA A 95 -3.37 3.82 3.27
CA ALA A 95 -4.31 4.80 3.77
C ALA A 95 -4.71 5.78 2.67
N PRO A 96 -6.00 6.17 2.56
CA PRO A 96 -6.43 7.22 1.64
C PRO A 96 -5.71 8.54 1.91
N VAL A 97 -5.61 9.38 0.87
CA VAL A 97 -5.05 10.72 1.00
C VAL A 97 -5.77 11.50 2.12
N GLY A 98 -5.02 12.14 2.98
CA GLY A 98 -5.56 12.86 4.15
C GLY A 98 -5.97 11.97 5.32
N LYS A 99 -5.76 10.68 5.24
CA LYS A 99 -5.95 9.72 6.32
C LYS A 99 -4.60 9.19 6.81
N HIS A 100 -4.57 8.76 8.05
CA HIS A 100 -3.39 8.15 8.65
C HIS A 100 -3.75 6.81 9.27
N LEU A 101 -2.90 5.80 9.03
CA LEU A 101 -3.04 4.50 9.65
C LEU A 101 -2.24 4.47 10.96
N TRP A 102 -2.92 4.37 12.07
CA TRP A 102 -2.32 4.36 13.41
C TRP A 102 -1.91 2.97 13.89
N GLY A 103 -2.37 1.94 13.22
CA GLY A 103 -2.11 0.57 13.58
C GLY A 103 -3.38 -0.30 13.51
N THR A 104 -3.28 -1.52 13.99
CA THR A 104 -4.41 -2.44 14.13
C THR A 104 -4.58 -2.83 15.59
N VAL A 105 -5.83 -3.05 16.00
CA VAL A 105 -6.17 -3.51 17.34
C VAL A 105 -7.20 -4.62 17.24
N ALA A 106 -7.20 -5.53 18.22
CA ALA A 106 -8.23 -6.55 18.33
C ALA A 106 -9.41 -5.99 19.12
N MET A 107 -10.61 -6.27 18.65
CA MET A 107 -11.83 -5.93 19.38
C MET A 107 -12.06 -6.94 20.50
N GLY A 108 -12.28 -6.46 21.71
CA GLY A 108 -12.66 -7.30 22.86
C GLY A 108 -14.08 -7.86 22.73
N ALA A 109 -14.41 -8.84 23.57
CA ALA A 109 -15.72 -9.52 23.54
C ALA A 109 -16.92 -8.59 23.73
N LYS A 110 -16.73 -7.46 24.39
CA LYS A 110 -17.75 -6.43 24.62
C LYS A 110 -17.74 -5.31 23.61
N GLY A 111 -17.03 -5.47 22.47
CA GLY A 111 -16.87 -4.43 21.48
C GLY A 111 -15.87 -3.34 21.84
N GLN A 112 -15.05 -3.54 22.85
CA GLN A 112 -14.04 -2.58 23.29
C GLN A 112 -12.77 -2.72 22.48
N ILE A 113 -12.11 -1.57 22.19
CA ILE A 113 -10.79 -1.52 21.58
C ILE A 113 -9.88 -0.61 22.41
N VAL A 114 -8.57 -0.86 22.35
CA VAL A 114 -7.56 0.06 22.88
C VAL A 114 -7.06 0.93 21.74
N ILE A 115 -7.29 2.23 21.84
CA ILE A 115 -6.76 3.18 20.85
C ILE A 115 -5.23 3.20 20.94
N PRO A 116 -4.49 3.04 19.82
CA PRO A 116 -3.03 3.09 19.83
C PRO A 116 -2.49 4.35 20.51
N LYS A 117 -1.41 4.19 21.30
CA LYS A 117 -0.84 5.30 22.07
C LYS A 117 -0.47 6.49 21.19
N ALA A 118 0.10 6.26 20.02
CA ALA A 118 0.46 7.33 19.08
C ALA A 118 -0.76 8.16 18.65
N ALA A 119 -1.91 7.51 18.43
CA ALA A 119 -3.17 8.22 18.12
C ALA A 119 -3.66 9.00 19.33
N ARG A 120 -3.65 8.40 20.51
CA ARG A 120 -4.06 9.09 21.76
C ARG A 120 -3.23 10.35 22.01
N ASP A 121 -1.93 10.26 21.84
CA ASP A 121 -1.00 11.38 22.03
C ASP A 121 -1.25 12.49 21.01
N THR A 122 -1.43 12.14 19.74
CA THR A 122 -1.66 13.10 18.66
C THR A 122 -2.98 13.84 18.83
N PHE A 123 -4.04 13.15 19.19
CA PHE A 123 -5.37 13.73 19.39
C PHE A 123 -5.62 14.20 20.82
N ARG A 124 -4.62 14.06 21.70
CA ARG A 124 -4.70 14.45 23.11
C ARG A 124 -5.90 13.82 23.82
N LEU A 125 -6.14 12.55 23.56
CA LEU A 125 -7.22 11.81 24.19
C LEU A 125 -6.86 11.45 25.63
N SER A 126 -7.78 11.66 26.54
CA SER A 126 -7.64 11.37 27.97
C SER A 126 -8.79 10.48 28.45
N GLU A 127 -8.62 9.91 29.63
CA GLU A 127 -9.68 9.15 30.29
C GLU A 127 -10.95 9.99 30.42
N GLY A 128 -12.08 9.43 30.01
CA GLY A 128 -13.38 10.11 30.03
C GLY A 128 -13.77 10.85 28.77
N ASP A 129 -12.86 10.92 27.79
CA ASP A 129 -13.17 11.56 26.48
C ASP A 129 -14.12 10.75 25.61
#